data_cecd95e084e65ade88bc3ed3d34e5f91
#
_entry.id   cecd95e084e65ade88bc3ed3d34e5f91
#
_cell.length_a   1.000
_cell.length_b   1.000
_cell.length_c   1.000
_cell.angle_alpha   90.00
_cell.angle_beta   90.00
_cell.angle_gamma   90.00
#
_symmetry.space_group_name_H-M   'P 1'
#
loop_
_entity.id
_entity.type
_entity.pdbx_description
1 polymer ?
#
loop_
_entity_poly.entity_id
_entity_poly.type
_entity_poly.pdbx_seq_one_letter_code
_entity_poly.pdbx_strand_id
1 'polypeptide(L)'
;MASLWRFVRPQRAILAATFLLSLLATAASLYAPFLSKRLVDDVILRGNWAALPPLLLTMVLFAGAGMVLGGVSSYLYTRGSAKILVAMRVALFDHLERAEMRFFGRTRVGEIVARLNNDMVEVQGILVDVPMAFVTSSVRLVVASAILVAMSWSLFLVSNVLV
;
A
#
# COMPACT_ATOMS: atom_id res chain seq x y z
N MET A 1 23.21 4.33 2.41
CA MET A 1 21.94 3.59 2.64
C MET A 1 21.77 3.10 4.09
N ALA A 2 22.81 2.58 4.76
CA ALA A 2 22.68 2.11 6.15
C ALA A 2 22.24 3.19 7.16
N SER A 3 22.59 4.47 6.97
CA SER A 3 22.21 5.55 7.90
C SER A 3 20.72 5.93 7.81
N LEU A 4 20.11 5.79 6.64
CA LEU A 4 18.69 6.11 6.42
C LEU A 4 17.75 5.06 7.03
N TRP A 5 18.18 3.79 7.07
CA TRP A 5 17.45 2.71 7.73
C TRP A 5 17.22 2.95 9.22
N ARG A 6 18.06 3.75 9.86
CA ARG A 6 17.91 4.17 11.26
C ARG A 6 16.59 4.93 11.52
N PHE A 7 16.06 5.65 10.53
CA PHE A 7 14.79 6.39 10.66
C PHE A 7 13.56 5.48 10.46
N VAL A 8 13.69 4.43 9.66
CA VAL A 8 12.63 3.45 9.40
C VAL A 8 12.48 2.45 10.55
N ARG A 9 13.61 2.07 11.18
CA ARG A 9 13.66 1.05 12.23
C ARG A 9 12.70 1.27 13.40
N PRO A 10 12.51 2.48 13.95
CA PRO A 10 11.56 2.71 15.04
C PRO A 10 10.10 2.54 14.62
N GLN A 11 9.77 2.72 13.34
CA GLN A 11 8.40 2.64 12.80
C GLN A 11 8.10 1.29 12.14
N ARG A 12 9.00 0.31 12.21
CA ARG A 12 8.84 -1.01 11.57
C ARG A 12 7.57 -1.75 11.99
N ALA A 13 7.15 -1.59 13.25
CA ALA A 13 5.92 -2.22 13.74
C ALA A 13 4.66 -1.64 13.06
N ILE A 14 4.61 -0.31 12.88
CA ILE A 14 3.51 0.37 12.18
C ILE A 14 3.51 -0.04 10.71
N LEU A 15 4.67 -0.05 10.05
CA LEU A 15 4.79 -0.46 8.65
C LEU A 15 4.43 -1.94 8.46
N ALA A 16 4.84 -2.82 9.37
CA ALA A 16 4.45 -4.23 9.34
C ALA A 16 2.94 -4.41 9.55
N ALA A 17 2.33 -3.69 10.51
CA ALA A 17 0.89 -3.71 10.71
C ALA A 17 0.14 -3.20 9.48
N THR A 18 0.60 -2.09 8.88
CA THR A 18 0.06 -1.57 7.61
C THR A 18 0.12 -2.62 6.50
N PHE A 19 1.25 -3.28 6.36
CA PHE A 19 1.45 -4.32 5.36
C PHE A 19 0.47 -5.49 5.58
N LEU A 20 0.37 -6.03 6.80
CA LEU A 20 -0.57 -7.10 7.12
C LEU A 20 -2.03 -6.71 6.85
N LEU A 21 -2.43 -5.50 7.26
CA LEU A 21 -3.78 -5.00 7.00
C LEU A 21 -4.05 -4.83 5.49
N SER A 22 -3.07 -4.37 4.73
CA SER A 22 -3.20 -4.24 3.27
C SER A 22 -3.33 -5.60 2.58
N LEU A 23 -2.65 -6.63 3.09
CA LEU A 23 -2.81 -8.01 2.61
C LEU A 23 -4.21 -8.55 2.91
N LEU A 24 -4.72 -8.34 4.13
CA LEU A 24 -6.08 -8.75 4.50
C LEU A 24 -7.14 -8.01 3.66
N ALA A 25 -6.97 -6.71 3.45
CA ALA A 25 -7.85 -5.94 2.57
C ALA A 25 -7.80 -6.45 1.12
N THR A 26 -6.62 -6.79 0.62
CA THR A 26 -6.45 -7.40 -0.70
C THR A 26 -7.12 -8.77 -0.79
N ALA A 27 -6.94 -9.62 0.22
CA ALA A 27 -7.60 -10.93 0.27
C ALA A 27 -9.14 -10.80 0.27
N ALA A 28 -9.69 -9.85 1.03
CA ALA A 28 -11.12 -9.57 1.04
C ALA A 28 -11.63 -9.11 -0.33
N SER A 29 -10.89 -8.24 -1.02
CA SER A 29 -11.27 -7.76 -2.36
C SER A 29 -11.12 -8.83 -3.45
N LEU A 30 -10.13 -9.71 -3.34
CA LEU A 30 -9.93 -10.82 -4.28
C LEU A 30 -10.95 -11.95 -4.13
N TYR A 31 -11.76 -11.95 -3.07
CA TYR A 31 -12.89 -12.87 -2.93
C TYR A 31 -14.09 -12.48 -3.83
N ALA A 32 -14.16 -11.22 -4.27
CA ALA A 32 -15.25 -10.73 -5.12
C ALA A 32 -15.46 -11.51 -6.43
N PRO A 33 -14.44 -11.92 -7.21
CA PRO A 33 -14.64 -12.76 -8.40
C PRO A 33 -15.33 -14.08 -8.12
N PHE A 34 -15.04 -14.73 -6.98
CA PHE A 34 -15.69 -15.99 -6.61
C PHE A 34 -17.18 -15.80 -6.28
N LEU A 35 -17.51 -14.68 -5.60
CA LEU A 35 -18.91 -14.34 -5.33
C LEU A 35 -19.65 -13.97 -6.61
N SER A 36 -19.02 -13.25 -7.53
CA SER A 36 -19.59 -12.94 -8.85
C SER A 36 -19.84 -14.19 -9.68
N LYS A 37 -18.91 -15.15 -9.65
CA LYS A 37 -19.11 -16.45 -10.30
C LYS A 37 -20.32 -17.19 -9.72
N ARG A 38 -20.44 -17.28 -8.40
CA ARG A 38 -21.61 -17.89 -7.74
C ARG A 38 -22.92 -17.18 -8.09
N LEU A 39 -22.90 -15.85 -8.20
CA LEU A 39 -24.08 -15.08 -8.62
C LEU A 39 -24.55 -15.50 -10.02
N VAL A 40 -23.64 -15.65 -10.95
CA VAL A 40 -23.97 -16.08 -12.33
C VAL A 40 -24.39 -17.54 -12.35
N ASP A 41 -23.59 -18.43 -11.77
CA ASP A 41 -23.81 -19.87 -11.89
C ASP A 41 -25.04 -20.37 -11.11
N ASP A 42 -25.21 -19.91 -9.87
CA ASP A 42 -26.27 -20.44 -9.00
C ASP A 42 -27.58 -19.66 -9.11
N VAL A 43 -27.52 -18.33 -9.21
CA VAL A 43 -28.73 -17.49 -9.24
C VAL A 43 -29.25 -17.34 -10.66
N ILE A 44 -28.40 -16.93 -11.62
CA ILE A 44 -28.84 -16.60 -12.97
C ILE A 44 -29.05 -17.86 -13.79
N LEU A 45 -28.05 -18.75 -13.87
CA LEU A 45 -28.13 -19.92 -14.75
C LEU A 45 -29.01 -21.06 -14.19
N ARG A 46 -28.99 -21.24 -12.85
CA ARG A 46 -29.83 -22.29 -12.21
C ARG A 46 -31.18 -21.76 -11.72
N GLY A 47 -31.44 -20.46 -11.80
CA GLY A 47 -32.70 -19.85 -11.38
C GLY A 47 -32.98 -19.92 -9.89
N ASN A 48 -31.94 -20.11 -9.05
CA ASN A 48 -32.07 -20.19 -7.59
C ASN A 48 -32.13 -18.82 -6.92
N TRP A 49 -33.25 -18.13 -7.08
CA TRP A 49 -33.45 -16.80 -6.53
C TRP A 49 -33.41 -16.75 -4.99
N ALA A 50 -33.66 -17.87 -4.30
CA ALA A 50 -33.57 -17.95 -2.85
C ALA A 50 -32.14 -17.75 -2.33
N ALA A 51 -31.13 -18.06 -3.15
CA ALA A 51 -29.72 -17.84 -2.80
C ALA A 51 -29.25 -16.38 -2.99
N LEU A 52 -30.03 -15.54 -3.63
CA LEU A 52 -29.66 -14.15 -3.93
C LEU A 52 -29.44 -13.28 -2.66
N PRO A 53 -30.37 -13.23 -1.68
CA PRO A 53 -30.21 -12.38 -0.51
C PRO A 53 -28.97 -12.70 0.33
N PRO A 54 -28.67 -13.96 0.69
CA PRO A 54 -27.47 -14.29 1.46
C PRO A 54 -26.19 -14.05 0.67
N LEU A 55 -26.22 -14.20 -0.66
CA LEU A 55 -25.07 -13.90 -1.51
C LEU A 55 -24.76 -12.40 -1.54
N LEU A 56 -25.79 -11.56 -1.74
CA LEU A 56 -25.65 -10.12 -1.70
C LEU A 56 -25.14 -9.65 -0.32
N LEU A 57 -25.65 -10.19 0.76
CA LEU A 57 -25.19 -9.87 2.10
C LEU A 57 -23.69 -10.19 2.26
N THR A 58 -23.26 -11.37 1.81
CA THR A 58 -21.84 -11.76 1.82
C THR A 58 -20.99 -10.82 0.99
N MET A 59 -21.43 -10.43 -0.21
CA MET A 59 -20.73 -9.46 -1.05
C MET A 59 -20.56 -8.12 -0.35
N VAL A 60 -21.61 -7.58 0.27
CA VAL A 60 -21.58 -6.31 1.01
C VAL A 60 -20.65 -6.41 2.22
N LEU A 61 -20.69 -7.51 2.97
CA LEU A 61 -19.81 -7.71 4.13
C LEU A 61 -18.34 -7.77 3.73
N PHE A 62 -17.98 -8.51 2.69
CA PHE A 62 -16.60 -8.59 2.21
C PHE A 62 -16.12 -7.26 1.63
N ALA A 63 -16.96 -6.56 0.87
CA ALA A 63 -16.64 -5.23 0.34
C ALA A 63 -16.45 -4.22 1.48
N GLY A 64 -17.34 -4.19 2.46
CA GLY A 64 -17.25 -3.35 3.64
C GLY A 64 -16.01 -3.65 4.49
N ALA A 65 -15.73 -4.93 4.74
CA ALA A 65 -14.52 -5.34 5.45
C ALA A 65 -13.24 -4.90 4.71
N GLY A 66 -13.18 -5.10 3.39
CA GLY A 66 -12.06 -4.63 2.56
C GLY A 66 -11.87 -3.11 2.63
N MET A 67 -12.97 -2.36 2.58
CA MET A 67 -12.95 -0.89 2.68
C MET A 67 -12.43 -0.42 4.05
N VAL A 68 -12.91 -1.00 5.15
CA VAL A 68 -12.47 -0.65 6.51
C VAL A 68 -11.00 -1.02 6.72
N LEU A 69 -10.60 -2.25 6.35
CA LEU A 69 -9.20 -2.69 6.46
C LEU A 69 -8.26 -1.82 5.62
N GLY A 70 -8.66 -1.50 4.40
CA GLY A 70 -7.92 -0.61 3.51
C GLY A 70 -7.79 0.81 4.07
N GLY A 71 -8.86 1.37 4.61
CA GLY A 71 -8.87 2.69 5.25
C GLY A 71 -7.96 2.75 6.47
N VAL A 72 -8.06 1.75 7.36
CA VAL A 72 -7.18 1.65 8.55
C VAL A 72 -5.72 1.48 8.12
N SER A 73 -5.45 0.63 7.13
CA SER A 73 -4.11 0.45 6.58
C SER A 73 -3.54 1.77 6.04
N SER A 74 -4.30 2.50 5.23
CA SER A 74 -3.91 3.80 4.67
C SER A 74 -3.63 4.84 5.76
N TYR A 75 -4.47 4.90 6.78
CA TYR A 75 -4.27 5.80 7.91
C TYR A 75 -2.97 5.49 8.67
N LEU A 76 -2.72 4.21 9.01
CA LEU A 76 -1.49 3.79 9.70
C LEU A 76 -0.25 4.07 8.85
N TYR A 77 -0.35 3.81 7.54
CA TYR A 77 0.71 4.11 6.58
C TYR A 77 1.08 5.60 6.60
N THR A 78 0.10 6.48 6.41
CA THR A 78 0.29 7.93 6.41
C THR A 78 0.89 8.42 7.73
N ARG A 79 0.40 7.90 8.86
CA ARG A 79 0.94 8.23 10.18
C ARG A 79 2.38 7.76 10.37
N GLY A 80 2.72 6.54 9.95
CA GLY A 80 4.07 5.98 10.02
C GLY A 80 5.05 6.76 9.14
N SER A 81 4.66 7.03 7.91
CA SER A 81 5.40 7.77 6.90
C SER A 81 5.68 9.21 7.36
N ALA A 82 4.66 9.91 7.90
CA ALA A 82 4.82 11.25 8.45
C ALA A 82 5.81 11.30 9.62
N LYS A 83 5.81 10.30 10.51
CA LYS A 83 6.78 10.22 11.62
C LYS A 83 8.22 10.05 11.12
N ILE A 84 8.42 9.26 10.08
CA ILE A 84 9.73 9.08 9.44
C ILE A 84 10.20 10.41 8.84
N LEU A 85 9.33 11.10 8.10
CA LEU A 85 9.63 12.41 7.51
C LEU A 85 10.01 13.45 8.57
N VAL A 86 9.25 13.53 9.67
CA VAL A 86 9.56 14.44 10.78
C VAL A 86 10.93 14.11 11.41
N ALA A 87 11.21 12.82 11.66
CA ALA A 87 12.49 12.40 12.22
C ALA A 87 13.68 12.75 11.29
N MET A 88 13.49 12.59 9.98
CA MET A 88 14.49 13.00 8.99
C MET A 88 14.71 14.51 8.97
N ARG A 89 13.62 15.30 9.02
CA ARG A 89 13.70 16.76 9.08
C ARG A 89 14.45 17.24 10.32
N VAL A 90 14.09 16.71 11.50
CA VAL A 90 14.76 17.07 12.76
C VAL A 90 16.26 16.75 12.71
N ALA A 91 16.64 15.57 12.22
CA ALA A 91 18.04 15.19 12.11
C ALA A 91 18.82 16.10 11.13
N LEU A 92 18.17 16.55 10.08
CA LEU A 92 18.79 17.45 9.11
C LEU A 92 18.91 18.87 9.64
N PHE A 93 17.90 19.39 10.35
CA PHE A 93 18.00 20.70 11.03
C PHE A 93 19.11 20.70 12.07
N ASP A 94 19.24 19.65 12.90
CA ASP A 94 20.34 19.51 13.87
C ASP A 94 21.73 19.51 13.17
N HIS A 95 21.81 18.93 11.98
CA HIS A 95 23.04 18.97 11.19
C HIS A 95 23.33 20.36 10.62
N LEU A 96 22.32 21.09 10.19
CA LEU A 96 22.46 22.46 9.67
C LEU A 96 22.82 23.46 10.77
N GLU A 97 22.24 23.30 11.97
CA GLU A 97 22.61 24.18 13.12
C GLU A 97 24.09 24.06 13.50
N ARG A 98 24.70 22.90 13.22
CA ARG A 98 26.16 22.68 13.47
C ARG A 98 27.02 23.05 12.26
N ALA A 99 26.43 23.49 11.14
CA ALA A 99 27.20 23.93 9.98
C ALA A 99 27.86 25.27 10.19
N GLU A 100 29.05 25.43 9.60
CA GLU A 100 29.81 26.70 9.71
C GLU A 100 29.07 27.88 9.07
N MET A 101 29.17 29.06 9.66
CA MET A 101 28.61 30.33 9.16
C MET A 101 28.98 30.58 7.67
N ARG A 102 30.13 30.11 7.24
CA ARG A 102 30.65 30.25 5.88
C ARG A 102 29.74 29.54 4.84
N PHE A 103 29.00 28.51 5.23
CA PHE A 103 28.03 27.80 4.39
C PHE A 103 26.84 28.70 4.06
N PHE A 104 26.31 29.43 5.06
CA PHE A 104 25.16 30.32 4.90
C PHE A 104 25.47 31.61 4.11
N GLY A 105 26.75 32.02 4.07
CA GLY A 105 27.18 33.20 3.30
C GLY A 105 27.17 33.03 1.77
N ARG A 106 27.10 31.76 1.29
CA ARG A 106 27.14 31.44 -0.16
C ARG A 106 25.82 31.02 -0.75
N THR A 107 24.84 30.67 0.08
CA THR A 107 23.55 30.12 -0.41
C THR A 107 22.39 30.81 0.31
N ARG A 108 21.38 31.25 -0.42
CA ARG A 108 20.20 31.88 0.18
C ARG A 108 19.46 30.87 1.05
N VAL A 109 19.22 31.23 2.30
CA VAL A 109 18.56 30.37 3.31
C VAL A 109 17.22 29.83 2.79
N GLY A 110 16.44 30.64 2.05
CA GLY A 110 15.17 30.20 1.45
C GLY A 110 15.33 29.09 0.42
N GLU A 111 16.42 29.07 -0.37
CA GLU A 111 16.69 28.00 -1.32
C GLU A 111 17.06 26.70 -0.60
N ILE A 112 17.85 26.80 0.48
CA ILE A 112 18.20 25.65 1.31
C ILE A 112 16.92 25.02 1.89
N VAL A 113 16.04 25.83 2.47
CA VAL A 113 14.79 25.37 3.08
C VAL A 113 13.84 24.73 2.03
N ALA A 114 13.73 25.34 0.86
CA ALA A 114 12.89 24.79 -0.22
C ALA A 114 13.42 23.44 -0.72
N ARG A 115 14.71 23.31 -1.00
CA ARG A 115 15.34 22.05 -1.40
C ARG A 115 15.18 20.98 -0.31
N LEU A 116 15.44 21.36 0.96
CA LEU A 116 15.27 20.45 2.08
C LEU A 116 13.88 19.85 2.14
N ASN A 117 12.85 20.67 1.96
CA ASN A 117 11.48 20.18 2.02
C ASN A 117 11.15 19.22 0.87
N ASN A 118 11.56 19.54 -0.35
CA ASN A 118 11.29 18.72 -1.52
C ASN A 118 12.12 17.43 -1.52
N ASP A 119 13.42 17.53 -1.31
CA ASP A 119 14.33 16.38 -1.32
C ASP A 119 14.00 15.38 -0.22
N MET A 120 13.53 15.88 0.96
CA MET A 120 13.12 14.99 2.05
C MET A 120 11.86 14.17 1.74
N VAL A 121 10.90 14.75 1.05
CA VAL A 121 9.68 14.03 0.62
C VAL A 121 10.06 12.97 -0.42
N GLU A 122 10.95 13.31 -1.36
CA GLU A 122 11.42 12.37 -2.38
C GLU A 122 12.21 11.21 -1.77
N VAL A 123 13.14 11.49 -0.86
CA VAL A 123 13.92 10.46 -0.14
C VAL A 123 13.00 9.56 0.70
N GLN A 124 11.98 10.12 1.38
CA GLN A 124 11.00 9.34 2.11
C GLN A 124 10.20 8.43 1.16
N GLY A 125 9.79 8.93 0.00
CA GLY A 125 9.12 8.14 -1.04
C GLY A 125 9.97 6.93 -1.47
N ILE A 126 11.24 7.16 -1.78
CA ILE A 126 12.17 6.08 -2.17
C ILE A 126 12.37 5.06 -1.03
N LEU A 127 12.42 5.51 0.21
CA LEU A 127 12.70 4.65 1.37
C LEU A 127 11.49 3.85 1.86
N VAL A 128 10.29 4.38 1.73
CA VAL A 128 9.07 3.83 2.32
C VAL A 128 8.07 3.45 1.26
N ASP A 129 7.73 4.37 0.34
CA ASP A 129 6.63 4.19 -0.59
C ASP A 129 6.98 3.15 -1.66
N VAL A 130 8.17 3.24 -2.25
CA VAL A 130 8.61 2.32 -3.30
C VAL A 130 8.71 0.87 -2.81
N PRO A 131 9.39 0.55 -1.68
CA PRO A 131 9.44 -0.83 -1.18
C PRO A 131 8.07 -1.36 -0.77
N MET A 132 7.23 -0.54 -0.13
CA MET A 132 5.89 -0.94 0.27
C MET A 132 4.99 -1.21 -0.94
N ALA A 133 5.02 -0.33 -1.95
CA ALA A 133 4.28 -0.52 -3.19
C ALA A 133 4.75 -1.76 -3.94
N PHE A 134 6.07 -1.96 -4.04
CA PHE A 134 6.65 -3.12 -4.72
C PHE A 134 6.19 -4.44 -4.07
N VAL A 135 6.35 -4.57 -2.74
CA VAL A 135 5.96 -5.79 -2.03
C VAL A 135 4.44 -6.02 -2.12
N THR A 136 3.63 -4.98 -1.90
CA THR A 136 2.17 -5.09 -1.98
C THR A 136 1.69 -5.47 -3.38
N SER A 137 2.27 -4.87 -4.42
CA SER A 137 1.93 -5.17 -5.82
C SER A 137 2.37 -6.57 -6.23
N SER A 138 3.57 -7.00 -5.78
CA SER A 138 4.06 -8.37 -6.04
C SER A 138 3.15 -9.42 -5.41
N VAL A 139 2.74 -9.24 -4.15
CA VAL A 139 1.81 -10.15 -3.48
C VAL A 139 0.45 -10.15 -4.19
N ARG A 140 -0.07 -8.98 -4.56
CA ARG A 140 -1.32 -8.85 -5.30
C ARG A 140 -1.25 -9.59 -6.64
N LEU A 141 -0.15 -9.44 -7.37
CA LEU A 141 0.07 -10.13 -8.65
C LEU A 141 0.08 -11.66 -8.47
N VAL A 142 0.83 -12.16 -7.48
CA VAL A 142 0.90 -13.61 -7.21
C VAL A 142 -0.47 -14.17 -6.83
N VAL A 143 -1.19 -13.49 -5.93
CA VAL A 143 -2.51 -13.97 -5.49
C VAL A 143 -3.54 -13.88 -6.63
N ALA A 144 -3.55 -12.80 -7.41
CA ALA A 144 -4.44 -12.67 -8.57
C ALA A 144 -4.15 -13.75 -9.62
N SER A 145 -2.87 -14.01 -9.92
CA SER A 145 -2.47 -15.08 -10.83
C SER A 145 -2.90 -16.46 -10.34
N ALA A 146 -2.73 -16.74 -9.05
CA ALA A 146 -3.17 -18.00 -8.43
C ALA A 146 -4.70 -18.18 -8.55
N ILE A 147 -5.48 -17.12 -8.34
CA ILE A 147 -6.94 -17.14 -8.50
C ILE A 147 -7.32 -17.41 -9.95
N LEU A 148 -6.69 -16.73 -10.92
CA LEU A 148 -6.96 -16.95 -12.34
C LEU A 148 -6.67 -18.38 -12.76
N VAL A 149 -5.54 -18.96 -12.31
CA VAL A 149 -5.20 -20.36 -12.55
C VAL A 149 -6.25 -21.29 -11.96
N ALA A 150 -6.70 -21.03 -10.72
CA ALA A 150 -7.71 -21.85 -10.04
C ALA A 150 -9.10 -21.76 -10.69
N MET A 151 -9.44 -20.62 -11.29
CA MET A 151 -10.73 -20.43 -11.96
C MET A 151 -10.73 -20.97 -13.39
N SER A 152 -9.67 -20.72 -14.15
CA SER A 152 -9.55 -21.18 -15.54
C SER A 152 -8.11 -21.03 -16.03
N TRP A 153 -7.44 -22.15 -16.27
CA TRP A 153 -6.10 -22.18 -16.83
C TRP A 153 -6.01 -21.51 -18.21
N SER A 154 -7.06 -21.67 -19.02
CA SER A 154 -7.12 -21.06 -20.36
C SER A 154 -7.14 -19.53 -20.31
N LEU A 155 -7.92 -18.95 -19.38
CA LEU A 155 -7.97 -17.48 -19.19
C LEU A 155 -6.64 -16.92 -18.69
N PHE A 156 -5.94 -17.66 -17.82
CA PHE A 156 -4.62 -17.27 -17.36
C PHE A 156 -3.62 -17.17 -18.53
N LEU A 157 -3.58 -18.16 -19.42
CA LEU A 157 -2.69 -18.14 -20.59
C LEU A 157 -3.01 -16.97 -21.53
N VAL A 158 -4.29 -16.76 -21.84
CA VAL A 158 -4.72 -15.66 -22.71
C VAL A 158 -4.36 -14.30 -22.10
N SER A 159 -4.55 -14.12 -20.80
CA SER A 159 -4.21 -12.87 -20.09
C SER A 159 -2.71 -12.57 -20.10
N ASN A 160 -1.86 -13.61 -20.01
CA ASN A 160 -0.40 -13.43 -20.04
C ASN A 160 0.18 -13.20 -21.45
N VAL A 161 -0.51 -13.63 -22.49
CA VAL A 161 -0.08 -13.43 -23.89
C VAL A 161 -0.44 -12.04 -24.40
N LEU A 162 -1.48 -11.41 -23.80
CA LEU A 162 -1.99 -10.09 -24.20
C LEU A 162 -1.32 -8.91 -23.48
N VAL A 163 -0.49 -9.16 -22.45
CA VAL A 163 0.28 -8.15 -21.69
C VAL A 163 1.73 -8.16 -22.11
#